data_1b735cbf7f8e5599be86db2c49a85427
#
_entry.id   1b735cbf7f8e5599be86db2c49a85427
#
_cell.length_a   1.000
_cell.length_b   1.000
_cell.length_c   1.000
_cell.angle_alpha   90.00
_cell.angle_beta   90.00
_cell.angle_gamma   90.00
#
_symmetry.space_group_name_H-M   'P 1'
#
loop_
_entity.id
_entity.type
_entity.pdbx_description
1 polymer ?
#
loop_
_entity_poly.entity_id
_entity_poly.type
_entity_poly.pdbx_seq_one_letter_code
_entity_poly.pdbx_strand_id
1 'polypeptide(L)'
;IEIKTICSTHGPIWEKEITRVIGIYDRLSRYEGEPGVVIAYGSMYGHTEQMAEEIARELAANGIKEIVLHNVSHEDPSYILQNIFRYRGLIIGSPTYSNRLFPAVETLTEMIATRDIKNRTFAYFGSFTWAGAAVKHLAAFAESMKWETIPCCIEMKQSITPAIKEQCRNLAQEMAARLTR
;
A
#
# COMPACT_ATOMS: atom_id res chain seq x y z
N ILE A 1 21.21 -29.62 -3.79
CA ILE A 1 20.54 -30.54 -2.86
C ILE A 1 19.07 -30.60 -3.23
N GLU A 2 18.52 -31.79 -3.41
CA GLU A 2 17.10 -31.99 -3.64
C GLU A 2 16.35 -31.91 -2.30
N ILE A 3 15.40 -30.96 -2.16
CA ILE A 3 14.56 -30.83 -0.98
C ILE A 3 13.26 -31.55 -1.22
N LYS A 4 12.93 -32.54 -0.39
CA LYS A 4 11.68 -33.36 -0.49
C LYS A 4 10.60 -32.94 0.50
N THR A 5 10.99 -32.31 1.60
CA THR A 5 10.06 -31.87 2.65
C THR A 5 10.54 -30.57 3.24
N ILE A 6 9.63 -29.64 3.50
CA ILE A 6 9.90 -28.39 4.24
C ILE A 6 9.07 -28.42 5.52
N CYS A 7 9.77 -28.44 6.67
CA CYS A 7 9.14 -28.35 7.99
C CYS A 7 9.27 -26.91 8.48
N SER A 8 8.18 -26.15 8.37
CA SER A 8 8.15 -24.76 8.84
C SER A 8 8.05 -24.71 10.35
N THR A 9 8.75 -23.78 11.01
CA THR A 9 8.57 -23.49 12.44
C THR A 9 7.16 -22.97 12.76
N HIS A 10 6.62 -22.19 11.83
CA HIS A 10 5.25 -21.67 11.90
C HIS A 10 4.59 -21.88 10.54
N GLY A 11 3.65 -22.83 10.44
CA GLY A 11 2.95 -23.16 9.22
C GLY A 11 2.88 -24.66 8.94
N PRO A 12 2.33 -25.05 7.78
CA PRO A 12 2.19 -26.44 7.42
C PRO A 12 3.53 -27.10 7.04
N ILE A 13 3.57 -28.43 7.12
CA ILE A 13 4.62 -29.23 6.50
C ILE A 13 4.30 -29.35 5.03
N TRP A 14 5.28 -29.04 4.16
CA TRP A 14 5.16 -29.12 2.72
C TRP A 14 5.86 -30.37 2.21
N GLU A 15 5.11 -31.26 1.58
CA GLU A 15 5.61 -32.46 0.89
C GLU A 15 5.33 -32.39 -0.62
N LYS A 16 4.45 -31.48 -1.01
CA LYS A 16 4.12 -31.18 -2.40
C LYS A 16 4.42 -29.71 -2.70
N GLU A 17 4.51 -29.36 -3.97
CA GLU A 17 4.73 -27.97 -4.41
C GLU A 17 6.04 -27.32 -3.88
N ILE A 18 7.04 -28.15 -3.50
CA ILE A 18 8.29 -27.70 -2.86
C ILE A 18 8.99 -26.61 -3.71
N THR A 19 9.14 -26.85 -5.00
CA THR A 19 9.79 -25.90 -5.92
C THR A 19 9.02 -24.56 -5.98
N ARG A 20 7.69 -24.61 -5.96
CA ARG A 20 6.85 -23.40 -5.94
C ARG A 20 7.04 -22.63 -4.65
N VAL A 21 7.02 -23.31 -3.50
CA VAL A 21 7.22 -22.68 -2.18
C VAL A 21 8.59 -22.01 -2.09
N ILE A 22 9.66 -22.72 -2.49
CA ILE A 22 11.02 -22.16 -2.52
C ILE A 22 11.06 -20.94 -3.45
N GLY A 23 10.47 -21.01 -4.64
CA GLY A 23 10.45 -19.88 -5.58
C GLY A 23 9.70 -18.65 -5.04
N ILE A 24 8.63 -18.83 -4.26
CA ILE A 24 7.93 -17.72 -3.58
C ILE A 24 8.85 -17.08 -2.55
N TYR A 25 9.46 -17.88 -1.67
CA TYR A 25 10.37 -17.37 -0.64
C TYR A 25 11.60 -16.66 -1.24
N ASP A 26 12.15 -17.20 -2.32
CA ASP A 26 13.28 -16.61 -3.02
C ASP A 26 12.92 -15.21 -3.57
N ARG A 27 11.78 -15.07 -4.24
CA ARG A 27 11.31 -13.75 -4.72
C ARG A 27 11.04 -12.77 -3.57
N LEU A 28 10.34 -13.23 -2.52
CA LEU A 28 10.04 -12.38 -1.36
C LEU A 28 11.31 -11.93 -0.63
N SER A 29 12.32 -12.81 -0.51
CA SER A 29 13.61 -12.46 0.11
C SER A 29 14.40 -11.41 -0.66
N ARG A 30 14.17 -11.28 -1.97
CA ARG A 30 14.73 -10.24 -2.83
C ARG A 30 13.82 -9.02 -2.98
N TYR A 31 12.67 -9.00 -2.27
CA TYR A 31 11.65 -7.96 -2.39
C TYR A 31 11.11 -7.78 -3.82
N GLU A 32 11.08 -8.83 -4.61
CA GLU A 32 10.50 -8.86 -5.95
C GLU A 32 8.97 -8.95 -5.83
N GLY A 33 8.30 -7.80 -6.00
CA GLY A 33 6.84 -7.73 -5.96
C GLY A 33 6.20 -8.11 -7.31
N GLU A 34 5.03 -8.74 -7.24
CA GLU A 34 4.17 -8.98 -8.40
C GLU A 34 3.55 -7.66 -8.90
N PRO A 35 3.19 -7.56 -10.21
CA PRO A 35 2.42 -6.43 -10.70
C PRO A 35 1.07 -6.35 -9.99
N GLY A 36 0.83 -5.28 -9.28
CA GLY A 36 -0.39 -5.04 -8.51
C GLY A 36 -0.21 -3.90 -7.54
N VAL A 37 -1.32 -3.43 -6.96
CA VAL A 37 -1.34 -2.28 -6.05
C VAL A 37 -2.13 -2.63 -4.79
N VAL A 38 -1.51 -2.37 -3.65
CA VAL A 38 -2.19 -2.34 -2.36
C VAL A 38 -2.56 -0.89 -2.03
N ILE A 39 -3.82 -0.65 -1.69
CA ILE A 39 -4.30 0.63 -1.16
C ILE A 39 -4.69 0.39 0.29
N ALA A 40 -3.87 0.85 1.23
CA ALA A 40 -4.15 0.75 2.66
C ALA A 40 -4.59 2.12 3.18
N TYR A 41 -5.77 2.23 3.77
CA TYR A 41 -6.31 3.51 4.21
C TYR A 41 -6.98 3.43 5.57
N GLY A 42 -6.85 4.51 6.35
CA GLY A 42 -7.71 4.77 7.49
C GLY A 42 -8.84 5.71 7.09
N SER A 43 -10.03 5.53 7.66
CA SER A 43 -11.16 6.43 7.43
C SER A 43 -12.02 6.55 8.68
N MET A 44 -12.43 7.77 9.04
CA MET A 44 -13.31 8.04 10.18
C MET A 44 -14.76 8.25 9.74
N TYR A 45 -14.96 8.99 8.65
CA TYR A 45 -16.28 9.41 8.17
C TYR A 45 -16.51 9.06 6.68
N GLY A 46 -15.74 8.13 6.13
CA GLY A 46 -15.87 7.67 4.75
C GLY A 46 -15.16 8.54 3.69
N HIS A 47 -14.65 9.73 4.03
CA HIS A 47 -14.06 10.63 3.03
C HIS A 47 -12.73 10.11 2.46
N THR A 48 -11.84 9.60 3.31
CA THR A 48 -10.58 8.98 2.88
C THR A 48 -10.85 7.70 2.07
N GLU A 49 -11.87 6.94 2.47
CA GLU A 49 -12.34 5.75 1.77
C GLU A 49 -12.81 6.06 0.35
N GLN A 50 -13.62 7.11 0.17
CA GLN A 50 -14.05 7.56 -1.16
C GLN A 50 -12.88 7.87 -2.09
N MET A 51 -11.79 8.46 -1.57
CA MET A 51 -10.57 8.66 -2.37
C MET A 51 -9.88 7.33 -2.71
N ALA A 52 -9.79 6.41 -1.75
CA ALA A 52 -9.21 5.09 -1.98
C ALA A 52 -9.97 4.33 -3.10
N GLU A 53 -11.29 4.34 -3.04
CA GLU A 53 -12.16 3.74 -4.06
C GLU A 53 -12.02 4.42 -5.43
N GLU A 54 -11.93 5.76 -5.48
CA GLU A 54 -11.73 6.50 -6.72
C GLU A 54 -10.37 6.14 -7.34
N ILE A 55 -9.29 6.12 -6.55
CA ILE A 55 -7.96 5.71 -7.00
C ILE A 55 -8.00 4.26 -7.51
N ALA A 56 -8.66 3.35 -6.81
CA ALA A 56 -8.78 1.95 -7.24
C ALA A 56 -9.51 1.82 -8.59
N ARG A 57 -10.57 2.58 -8.79
CA ARG A 57 -11.33 2.63 -10.03
C ARG A 57 -10.49 3.13 -11.20
N GLU A 58 -9.73 4.20 -10.97
CA GLU A 58 -8.83 4.77 -11.98
C GLU A 58 -7.63 3.83 -12.28
N LEU A 59 -7.09 3.11 -11.28
CA LEU A 59 -6.06 2.08 -11.51
C LEU A 59 -6.58 0.95 -12.40
N ALA A 60 -7.81 0.47 -12.15
CA ALA A 60 -8.46 -0.55 -12.97
C ALA A 60 -8.67 -0.05 -14.40
N ALA A 61 -9.12 1.20 -14.58
CA ALA A 61 -9.27 1.84 -15.89
C ALA A 61 -7.93 1.97 -16.65
N ASN A 62 -6.81 2.06 -15.94
CA ASN A 62 -5.46 2.08 -16.50
C ASN A 62 -4.81 0.68 -16.62
N GLY A 63 -5.61 -0.38 -16.50
CA GLY A 63 -5.19 -1.76 -16.80
C GLY A 63 -4.50 -2.51 -15.67
N ILE A 64 -4.47 -1.98 -14.44
CA ILE A 64 -4.00 -2.73 -13.28
C ILE A 64 -5.06 -3.78 -12.92
N LYS A 65 -4.68 -5.06 -12.94
CA LYS A 65 -5.60 -6.18 -12.70
C LYS A 65 -5.70 -6.58 -11.23
N GLU A 66 -4.60 -6.46 -10.51
CA GLU A 66 -4.50 -6.84 -9.10
C GLU A 66 -4.51 -5.58 -8.23
N ILE A 67 -5.65 -5.27 -7.64
CA ILE A 67 -5.86 -4.11 -6.76
C ILE A 67 -6.50 -4.62 -5.48
N VAL A 68 -5.84 -4.38 -4.36
CA VAL A 68 -6.33 -4.79 -3.04
C VAL A 68 -6.53 -3.56 -2.18
N LEU A 69 -7.76 -3.36 -1.69
CA LEU A 69 -8.10 -2.30 -0.76
C LEU A 69 -8.17 -2.85 0.65
N HIS A 70 -7.52 -2.17 1.59
CA HIS A 70 -7.54 -2.49 3.01
C HIS A 70 -7.96 -1.29 3.84
N ASN A 71 -9.06 -1.41 4.57
CA ASN A 71 -9.37 -0.49 5.65
C ASN A 71 -8.59 -0.95 6.90
N VAL A 72 -7.52 -0.23 7.23
CA VAL A 72 -6.60 -0.60 8.32
C VAL A 72 -7.22 -0.63 9.70
N SER A 73 -8.44 -0.08 9.87
CA SER A 73 -9.17 -0.13 11.15
C SER A 73 -9.98 -1.41 11.33
N HIS A 74 -10.20 -2.17 10.27
CA HIS A 74 -11.10 -3.31 10.24
C HIS A 74 -10.38 -4.63 9.96
N GLU A 75 -9.10 -4.57 9.59
CA GLU A 75 -8.33 -5.74 9.21
C GLU A 75 -7.07 -5.89 10.06
N ASP A 76 -6.69 -7.13 10.33
CA ASP A 76 -5.44 -7.41 11.02
C ASP A 76 -4.25 -6.98 10.13
N PRO A 77 -3.30 -6.20 10.67
CA PRO A 77 -2.16 -5.70 9.89
C PRO A 77 -1.32 -6.79 9.22
N SER A 78 -1.35 -8.02 9.73
CA SER A 78 -0.60 -9.15 9.14
C SER A 78 -1.08 -9.50 7.72
N TYR A 79 -2.39 -9.43 7.47
CA TYR A 79 -2.95 -9.64 6.13
C TYR A 79 -2.59 -8.50 5.19
N ILE A 80 -2.60 -7.26 5.69
CA ILE A 80 -2.19 -6.08 4.92
C ILE A 80 -0.71 -6.21 4.53
N LEU A 81 0.16 -6.56 5.48
CA LEU A 81 1.59 -6.76 5.25
C LEU A 81 1.86 -7.89 4.23
N GLN A 82 1.10 -8.98 4.28
CA GLN A 82 1.21 -10.06 3.30
C GLN A 82 1.05 -9.53 1.87
N ASN A 83 0.06 -8.68 1.63
CA ASN A 83 -0.18 -8.08 0.32
C ASN A 83 0.87 -7.02 -0.02
N ILE A 84 1.37 -6.25 0.95
CA ILE A 84 2.48 -5.31 0.75
C ILE A 84 3.78 -6.03 0.36
N PHE A 85 4.04 -7.21 0.91
CA PHE A 85 5.17 -8.05 0.46
C PHE A 85 4.95 -8.62 -0.94
N ARG A 86 3.70 -8.96 -1.28
CA ARG A 86 3.37 -9.58 -2.56
C ARG A 86 3.40 -8.59 -3.73
N TYR A 87 2.83 -7.40 -3.58
CA TYR A 87 2.64 -6.46 -4.68
C TYR A 87 3.65 -5.32 -4.67
N ARG A 88 4.00 -4.85 -5.87
CA ARG A 88 5.02 -3.82 -6.07
C ARG A 88 4.51 -2.40 -5.81
N GLY A 89 3.24 -2.12 -6.06
CA GLY A 89 2.60 -0.84 -5.81
C GLY A 89 2.02 -0.76 -4.39
N LEU A 90 2.28 0.34 -3.69
CA LEU A 90 1.69 0.64 -2.40
C LEU A 90 1.18 2.08 -2.36
N ILE A 91 -0.07 2.24 -1.97
CA ILE A 91 -0.69 3.54 -1.75
C ILE A 91 -1.22 3.59 -0.32
N ILE A 92 -0.82 4.60 0.46
CA ILE A 92 -1.31 4.76 1.83
C ILE A 92 -2.16 6.03 1.94
N GLY A 93 -3.35 5.88 2.50
CA GLY A 93 -4.29 6.97 2.76
C GLY A 93 -4.56 7.17 4.24
N SER A 94 -4.56 8.43 4.71
CA SER A 94 -4.85 8.74 6.11
C SER A 94 -5.61 10.04 6.26
N PRO A 95 -6.65 10.07 7.12
CA PRO A 95 -7.12 11.34 7.64
C PRO A 95 -6.09 11.92 8.62
N THR A 96 -6.07 13.25 8.75
CA THR A 96 -5.32 13.90 9.81
C THR A 96 -6.06 13.72 11.14
N TYR A 97 -5.39 13.12 12.13
CA TYR A 97 -5.88 12.91 13.47
C TYR A 97 -4.90 13.49 14.48
N SER A 98 -5.33 14.46 15.29
CA SER A 98 -4.48 15.13 16.29
C SER A 98 -3.12 15.62 15.73
N ASN A 99 -3.13 16.25 14.56
CA ASN A 99 -1.93 16.68 13.81
C ASN A 99 -0.95 15.54 13.43
N ARG A 100 -1.41 14.30 13.41
CA ARG A 100 -0.63 13.10 13.05
C ARG A 100 -1.41 12.25 12.04
N LEU A 101 -0.88 11.08 11.74
CA LEU A 101 -1.61 10.03 11.03
C LEU A 101 -2.76 9.50 11.89
N PHE A 102 -3.73 8.90 11.25
CA PHE A 102 -4.73 8.08 11.93
C PHE A 102 -4.02 6.91 12.63
N PRO A 103 -4.33 6.59 13.91
CA PRO A 103 -3.53 5.67 14.71
C PRO A 103 -3.26 4.31 14.06
N ALA A 104 -4.27 3.71 13.43
CA ALA A 104 -4.09 2.43 12.76
C ALA A 104 -3.16 2.52 11.53
N VAL A 105 -3.17 3.66 10.80
CA VAL A 105 -2.22 3.92 9.70
C VAL A 105 -0.82 4.13 10.25
N GLU A 106 -0.68 4.86 11.35
CA GLU A 106 0.62 5.08 12.01
C GLU A 106 1.24 3.74 12.44
N THR A 107 0.46 2.88 13.09
CA THR A 107 0.89 1.52 13.45
C THR A 107 1.33 0.72 12.22
N LEU A 108 0.56 0.75 11.13
CA LEU A 108 0.92 0.05 9.90
C LEU A 108 2.24 0.57 9.32
N THR A 109 2.46 1.90 9.27
CA THR A 109 3.70 2.47 8.75
C THR A 109 4.92 2.09 9.60
N GLU A 110 4.78 2.04 10.93
CA GLU A 110 5.82 1.54 11.84
C GLU A 110 6.12 0.05 11.59
N MET A 111 5.08 -0.76 11.42
CA MET A 111 5.25 -2.18 11.11
C MET A 111 5.94 -2.43 9.77
N ILE A 112 5.69 -1.60 8.75
CA ILE A 112 6.37 -1.64 7.46
C ILE A 112 7.84 -1.26 7.62
N ALA A 113 8.12 -0.17 8.33
CA ALA A 113 9.47 0.35 8.55
C ALA A 113 10.36 -0.66 9.30
N THR A 114 9.84 -1.28 10.36
CA THR A 114 10.57 -2.28 11.16
C THR A 114 10.91 -3.56 10.39
N ARG A 115 10.23 -3.83 9.28
CA ARG A 115 10.50 -4.98 8.40
C ARG A 115 11.43 -4.65 7.24
N ASP A 116 11.89 -3.41 7.14
CA ASP A 116 12.82 -2.93 6.11
C ASP A 116 12.40 -3.35 4.68
N ILE A 117 11.09 -3.25 4.38
CA ILE A 117 10.54 -3.65 3.07
C ILE A 117 11.14 -2.75 1.99
N LYS A 118 11.62 -3.35 0.89
CA LYS A 118 12.32 -2.64 -0.21
C LYS A 118 11.58 -2.72 -1.53
N ASN A 119 12.04 -1.93 -2.49
CA ASN A 119 11.63 -1.99 -3.90
C ASN A 119 10.11 -1.83 -4.10
N ARG A 120 9.52 -0.79 -3.50
CA ARG A 120 8.12 -0.45 -3.72
C ARG A 120 7.98 0.86 -4.49
N THR A 121 7.02 0.88 -5.42
CA THR A 121 6.52 2.14 -6.00
C THR A 121 5.44 2.67 -5.07
N PHE A 122 5.66 3.83 -4.49
CA PHE A 122 4.85 4.37 -3.41
C PHE A 122 4.11 5.63 -3.81
N ALA A 123 2.87 5.74 -3.35
CA ALA A 123 2.08 6.97 -3.39
C ALA A 123 1.29 7.12 -2.09
N TYR A 124 0.80 8.32 -1.84
CA TYR A 124 0.03 8.59 -0.63
C TYR A 124 -0.98 9.71 -0.84
N PHE A 125 -1.99 9.71 0.01
CA PHE A 125 -3.03 10.74 0.05
C PHE A 125 -3.51 10.99 1.47
N GLY A 126 -4.07 12.16 1.70
CA GLY A 126 -4.57 12.54 3.01
C GLY A 126 -5.90 13.27 2.95
N SER A 127 -6.61 13.29 4.07
CA SER A 127 -7.79 14.12 4.26
C SER A 127 -7.73 14.89 5.57
N PHE A 128 -8.41 16.04 5.62
CA PHE A 128 -8.49 16.86 6.82
C PHE A 128 -9.74 17.75 6.81
N THR A 129 -10.08 18.32 7.96
CA THR A 129 -11.19 19.28 8.09
C THR A 129 -10.65 20.70 8.35
N TRP A 130 -9.77 20.86 9.33
CA TRP A 130 -9.22 22.18 9.73
C TRP A 130 -7.79 22.37 9.26
N ALA A 131 -6.88 21.47 9.64
CA ALA A 131 -5.47 21.53 9.30
C ALA A 131 -5.00 20.18 8.80
N GLY A 132 -4.28 20.16 7.67
CA GLY A 132 -3.68 18.97 7.10
C GLY A 132 -2.32 18.68 7.72
N ALA A 133 -2.06 17.42 8.07
CA ALA A 133 -0.77 16.96 8.54
C ALA A 133 -0.43 15.54 8.04
N ALA A 134 -1.43 14.75 7.69
CA ALA A 134 -1.24 13.37 7.28
C ALA A 134 -0.26 13.23 6.09
N VAL A 135 -0.44 14.07 5.07
CA VAL A 135 0.44 14.08 3.88
C VAL A 135 1.90 14.34 4.25
N LYS A 136 2.16 15.29 5.17
CA LYS A 136 3.51 15.59 5.65
C LYS A 136 4.16 14.38 6.34
N HIS A 137 3.42 13.67 7.19
CA HIS A 137 3.91 12.48 7.87
C HIS A 137 4.16 11.32 6.89
N LEU A 138 3.27 11.12 5.90
CA LEU A 138 3.47 10.12 4.86
C LEU A 138 4.64 10.44 3.94
N ALA A 139 4.90 11.73 3.66
CA ALA A 139 6.09 12.16 2.93
C ALA A 139 7.38 11.81 3.69
N ALA A 140 7.44 12.12 4.98
CA ALA A 140 8.58 11.76 5.82
C ALA A 140 8.79 10.24 5.92
N PHE A 141 7.71 9.47 5.99
CA PHE A 141 7.77 8.02 5.92
C PHE A 141 8.36 7.55 4.59
N ALA A 142 7.88 8.09 3.45
CA ALA A 142 8.40 7.75 2.12
C ALA A 142 9.91 8.01 2.00
N GLU A 143 10.38 9.15 2.49
CA GLU A 143 11.80 9.50 2.50
C GLU A 143 12.63 8.50 3.33
N SER A 144 12.11 8.09 4.49
CA SER A 144 12.79 7.12 5.36
C SER A 144 12.95 5.76 4.71
N MET A 145 11.96 5.33 3.92
CA MET A 145 11.93 4.04 3.22
C MET A 145 12.78 4.03 1.94
N LYS A 146 13.16 5.20 1.42
CA LYS A 146 13.92 5.36 0.16
C LYS A 146 13.27 4.66 -1.04
N TRP A 147 11.94 4.65 -1.07
CA TRP A 147 11.18 4.05 -2.17
C TRP A 147 11.04 4.99 -3.36
N GLU A 148 10.76 4.43 -4.53
CA GLU A 148 10.32 5.19 -5.68
C GLU A 148 8.95 5.82 -5.37
N THR A 149 8.93 7.12 -5.07
CA THR A 149 7.70 7.83 -4.70
C THR A 149 7.13 8.58 -5.88
N ILE A 150 5.81 8.44 -6.11
CA ILE A 150 5.09 9.21 -7.10
C ILE A 150 4.97 10.66 -6.62
N PRO A 151 5.35 11.66 -7.44
CA PRO A 151 5.36 13.06 -7.01
C PRO A 151 3.97 13.67 -6.81
N CYS A 152 2.91 12.98 -7.25
CA CYS A 152 1.53 13.42 -7.07
C CYS A 152 1.05 12.99 -5.69
N CYS A 153 0.96 13.92 -4.73
CA CYS A 153 0.27 13.72 -3.47
C CYS A 153 -1.09 14.40 -3.49
N ILE A 154 -2.08 13.80 -2.85
CA ILE A 154 -3.44 14.34 -2.77
C ILE A 154 -3.74 14.71 -1.33
N GLU A 155 -4.14 15.95 -1.08
CA GLU A 155 -4.60 16.36 0.22
C GLU A 155 -6.00 16.98 0.10
N MET A 156 -7.01 16.23 0.56
CA MET A 156 -8.41 16.61 0.42
C MET A 156 -8.94 17.30 1.68
N LYS A 157 -9.51 18.48 1.49
CA LYS A 157 -10.27 19.15 2.55
C LYS A 157 -11.74 18.74 2.47
N GLN A 158 -12.24 18.09 3.53
CA GLN A 158 -13.64 17.67 3.72
C GLN A 158 -14.10 16.61 2.72
N SER A 159 -14.61 16.99 1.53
CA SER A 159 -15.26 16.08 0.60
C SER A 159 -14.58 16.03 -0.77
N ILE A 160 -14.83 14.94 -1.48
CA ILE A 160 -14.30 14.76 -2.83
C ILE A 160 -14.92 15.76 -3.81
N THR A 161 -14.07 16.44 -4.57
CA THR A 161 -14.45 17.42 -5.60
C THR A 161 -14.00 16.94 -6.98
N PRO A 162 -14.48 17.54 -8.10
CA PRO A 162 -13.95 17.20 -9.41
C PRO A 162 -12.44 17.37 -9.54
N ALA A 163 -11.86 18.39 -8.89
CA ALA A 163 -10.41 18.60 -8.86
C ALA A 163 -9.67 17.46 -8.11
N ILE A 164 -10.21 16.99 -6.99
CA ILE A 164 -9.66 15.84 -6.27
C ILE A 164 -9.76 14.57 -7.10
N LYS A 165 -10.87 14.35 -7.81
CA LYS A 165 -10.99 13.20 -8.73
C LYS A 165 -9.94 13.22 -9.83
N GLU A 166 -9.65 14.39 -10.39
CA GLU A 166 -8.58 14.54 -11.39
C GLU A 166 -7.20 14.21 -10.79
N GLN A 167 -6.93 14.62 -9.55
CA GLN A 167 -5.70 14.24 -8.86
C GLN A 167 -5.62 12.73 -8.61
N CYS A 168 -6.74 12.07 -8.24
CA CYS A 168 -6.80 10.62 -8.10
C CYS A 168 -6.49 9.92 -9.44
N ARG A 169 -7.04 10.42 -10.55
CA ARG A 169 -6.74 9.93 -11.90
C ARG A 169 -5.26 10.05 -12.23
N ASN A 170 -4.67 11.22 -12.02
CA ASN A 170 -3.25 11.46 -12.29
C ASN A 170 -2.34 10.55 -11.47
N LEU A 171 -2.63 10.37 -10.18
CA LEU A 171 -1.90 9.43 -9.32
C LEU A 171 -1.99 7.99 -9.84
N ALA A 172 -3.19 7.55 -10.23
CA ALA A 172 -3.41 6.20 -10.75
C ALA A 172 -2.69 5.97 -12.08
N GLN A 173 -2.69 6.94 -12.99
CA GLN A 173 -1.97 6.89 -14.26
C GLN A 173 -0.46 6.76 -14.05
N GLU A 174 0.10 7.59 -13.16
CA GLU A 174 1.52 7.56 -12.80
C GLU A 174 1.92 6.22 -12.16
N MET A 175 1.08 5.70 -11.27
CA MET A 175 1.31 4.38 -10.65
C MET A 175 1.28 3.28 -11.72
N ALA A 176 0.26 3.23 -12.56
CA ALA A 176 0.13 2.25 -13.61
C ALA A 176 1.32 2.29 -14.60
N ALA A 177 1.74 3.47 -15.01
CA ALA A 177 2.88 3.65 -15.91
C ALA A 177 4.21 3.12 -15.35
N ARG A 178 4.41 3.17 -14.01
CA ARG A 178 5.62 2.62 -13.37
C ARG A 178 5.56 1.12 -13.15
N LEU A 179 4.38 0.57 -12.94
CA LEU A 179 4.21 -0.87 -12.70
C LEU A 179 4.22 -1.71 -13.97
N THR A 180 3.94 -1.10 -15.13
CA THR A 180 3.93 -1.78 -16.45
C THR A 180 5.28 -1.72 -17.19
N ARG A 181 6.26 -1.03 -16.62
CA ARG A 181 7.66 -1.04 -17.08
C ARG A 181 8.40 -2.27 -16.53
#